data_875125dbc64f4f7bf078684e4955d642
#
_entry.id   875125dbc64f4f7bf078684e4955d642
#
_cell.length_a   1.000
_cell.length_b   1.000
_cell.length_c   1.000
_cell.angle_alpha   90.00
_cell.angle_beta   90.00
_cell.angle_gamma   90.00
#
_symmetry.space_group_name_H-M   'P 1'
#
loop_
_entity.id
_entity.type
_entity.pdbx_description
1 polymer ?
#
loop_
_entity_poly.entity_id
_entity_poly.type
_entity_poly.pdbx_seq_one_letter_code
_entity_poly.pdbx_strand_id
1 'polypeptide(L)'
;HDTVEDCPPTSVAELESLFGNFVSDIVAELTDDKSLPKADRKKLQIINAAKKSKEACLVKLADKTSNIGAIANSPPEDWSLDRRLKYIAWANTVVGQLPYLPKDGLSEFLKRCDQAELNAYDDLGSVRQAQNAAISILERKAKRAGADEAQIRKFMLSFMQGAL
;
A
#
# COMPACT_ATOMS: atom_id res chain seq x y z
N HIS A 1 9.36 -8.39 11.12
CA HIS A 1 10.23 -7.92 10.02
C HIS A 1 10.89 -6.57 10.35
N ASP A 2 10.33 -5.81 11.26
CA ASP A 2 10.84 -4.50 11.68
C ASP A 2 11.76 -4.56 12.92
N THR A 3 12.04 -5.76 13.46
CA THR A 3 12.80 -5.94 14.70
C THR A 3 14.21 -5.37 14.62
N VAL A 4 14.92 -5.57 13.51
CA VAL A 4 16.26 -5.03 13.31
C VAL A 4 16.25 -3.49 13.19
N GLU A 5 15.17 -2.94 12.63
CA GLU A 5 15.03 -1.49 12.46
C GLU A 5 14.59 -0.79 13.75
N ASP A 6 13.65 -1.36 14.49
CA ASP A 6 12.90 -0.65 15.53
C ASP A 6 13.23 -1.13 16.95
N CYS A 7 13.94 -2.24 17.12
CA CYS A 7 14.26 -2.83 18.42
C CYS A 7 15.78 -3.02 18.63
N PRO A 8 16.61 -1.96 18.65
CA PRO A 8 18.02 -2.11 18.97
C PRO A 8 18.21 -2.66 20.41
N PRO A 9 19.19 -3.54 20.66
CA PRO A 9 20.32 -3.87 19.79
C PRO A 9 20.10 -5.07 18.85
N THR A 10 18.87 -5.48 18.54
CA THR A 10 18.59 -6.65 17.69
C THR A 10 19.29 -6.56 16.35
N SER A 11 19.97 -7.61 15.95
CA SER A 11 20.73 -7.71 14.71
C SER A 11 20.29 -8.90 13.85
N VAL A 12 20.61 -8.86 12.55
CA VAL A 12 20.38 -9.99 11.64
C VAL A 12 21.09 -11.24 12.14
N ALA A 13 22.32 -11.11 12.67
CA ALA A 13 23.08 -12.24 13.23
C ALA A 13 22.42 -12.88 14.46
N GLU A 14 21.78 -12.06 15.31
CA GLU A 14 21.00 -12.57 16.43
C GLU A 14 19.75 -13.33 15.93
N LEU A 15 19.03 -12.82 14.94
CA LEU A 15 17.91 -13.51 14.33
C LEU A 15 18.33 -14.81 13.66
N GLU A 16 19.49 -14.84 13.00
CA GLU A 16 20.04 -16.05 12.42
C GLU A 16 20.32 -17.12 13.49
N SER A 17 20.91 -16.73 14.61
CA SER A 17 21.18 -17.63 15.75
C SER A 17 19.92 -18.20 16.37
N LEU A 18 18.82 -17.39 16.46
CA LEU A 18 17.58 -17.80 17.12
C LEU A 18 16.62 -18.55 16.18
N PHE A 19 16.56 -18.17 14.91
CA PHE A 19 15.52 -18.61 13.97
C PHE A 19 16.08 -19.24 12.69
N GLY A 20 17.41 -19.26 12.51
CA GLY A 20 18.09 -19.79 11.34
C GLY A 20 18.09 -18.84 10.14
N ASN A 21 18.92 -19.19 9.14
CA ASN A 21 19.18 -18.35 7.96
C ASN A 21 17.92 -17.99 7.17
N PHE A 22 16.97 -18.92 7.06
CA PHE A 22 15.75 -18.67 6.27
C PHE A 22 14.98 -17.46 6.79
N VAL A 23 14.82 -17.31 8.09
CA VAL A 23 14.11 -16.17 8.70
C VAL A 23 14.97 -14.91 8.65
N SER A 24 16.25 -15.01 9.00
CA SER A 24 17.15 -13.85 9.02
C SER A 24 17.37 -13.25 7.63
N ASP A 25 17.45 -14.06 6.58
CA ASP A 25 17.57 -13.59 5.19
C ASP A 25 16.33 -12.81 4.75
N ILE A 26 15.12 -13.31 5.05
CA ILE A 26 13.86 -12.61 4.75
C ILE A 26 13.82 -11.25 5.48
N VAL A 27 14.18 -11.22 6.76
CA VAL A 27 14.21 -9.98 7.53
C VAL A 27 15.25 -9.02 6.96
N ALA A 28 16.44 -9.48 6.62
CA ALA A 28 17.49 -8.66 5.99
C ALA A 28 17.02 -8.03 4.66
N GLU A 29 16.34 -8.80 3.81
CA GLU A 29 15.74 -8.27 2.59
C GLU A 29 14.72 -7.14 2.85
N LEU A 30 14.05 -7.15 3.98
CA LEU A 30 12.98 -6.23 4.33
C LEU A 30 13.47 -5.00 5.10
N THR A 31 14.65 -5.10 5.72
CA THR A 31 15.24 -4.07 6.58
C THR A 31 15.74 -2.88 5.75
N ASP A 32 15.33 -1.67 6.14
CA ASP A 32 15.80 -0.43 5.55
C ASP A 32 17.09 0.06 6.25
N ASP A 33 17.95 0.75 5.51
CA ASP A 33 19.11 1.45 6.08
C ASP A 33 18.65 2.74 6.79
N LYS A 34 18.56 2.70 8.12
CA LYS A 34 18.15 3.85 8.95
C LYS A 34 19.14 5.02 8.92
N SER A 35 20.38 4.83 8.45
CA SER A 35 21.35 5.92 8.28
C SER A 35 20.94 6.88 7.16
N LEU A 36 20.09 6.42 6.22
CA LEU A 36 19.63 7.21 5.09
C LEU A 36 18.42 8.08 5.45
N PRO A 37 18.27 9.26 4.81
CA PRO A 37 17.08 10.08 4.91
C PRO A 37 15.80 9.32 4.55
N LYS A 38 14.69 9.61 5.23
CA LYS A 38 13.39 8.94 5.02
C LYS A 38 12.94 8.94 3.55
N ALA A 39 13.18 10.05 2.82
CA ALA A 39 12.81 10.14 1.41
C ALA A 39 13.60 9.14 0.53
N ASP A 40 14.88 8.94 0.83
CA ASP A 40 15.73 8.02 0.07
C ASP A 40 15.39 6.56 0.41
N ARG A 41 15.13 6.25 1.68
CA ARG A 41 14.61 4.93 2.07
C ARG A 41 13.32 4.58 1.33
N LYS A 42 12.37 5.53 1.20
CA LYS A 42 11.13 5.31 0.45
C LYS A 42 11.38 5.04 -1.04
N LYS A 43 12.34 5.74 -1.66
CA LYS A 43 12.74 5.47 -3.05
C LYS A 43 13.38 4.09 -3.19
N LEU A 44 14.27 3.73 -2.26
CA LEU A 44 14.93 2.43 -2.25
C LEU A 44 13.94 1.28 -2.04
N GLN A 45 12.89 1.45 -1.24
CA GLN A 45 11.85 0.45 -1.10
C GLN A 45 11.16 0.14 -2.44
N ILE A 46 10.92 1.15 -3.29
CA ILE A 46 10.37 0.94 -4.63
C ILE A 46 11.36 0.18 -5.53
N ILE A 47 12.62 0.65 -5.57
CA ILE A 47 13.68 0.07 -6.43
C ILE A 47 13.97 -1.38 -6.03
N ASN A 48 14.08 -1.64 -4.73
CA ASN A 48 14.43 -2.95 -4.21
C ASN A 48 13.24 -3.93 -4.17
N ALA A 49 12.01 -3.44 -4.30
CA ALA A 49 10.82 -4.31 -4.35
C ALA A 49 10.92 -5.35 -5.47
N ALA A 50 11.41 -4.96 -6.65
CA ALA A 50 11.53 -5.85 -7.81
C ALA A 50 12.57 -6.99 -7.64
N LYS A 51 13.40 -6.94 -6.59
CA LYS A 51 14.47 -7.91 -6.35
C LYS A 51 14.16 -8.88 -5.19
N LYS A 52 13.01 -8.72 -4.54
CA LYS A 52 12.66 -9.49 -3.34
C LYS A 52 12.36 -10.95 -3.65
N SER A 53 12.76 -11.84 -2.74
CA SER A 53 12.34 -13.23 -2.74
C SER A 53 10.81 -13.34 -2.64
N LYS A 54 10.29 -14.51 -2.98
CA LYS A 54 8.85 -14.79 -2.87
C LYS A 54 8.33 -14.58 -1.45
N GLU A 55 9.08 -15.04 -0.47
CA GLU A 55 8.77 -14.93 0.95
C GLU A 55 8.78 -13.47 1.42
N ALA A 56 9.80 -12.72 1.04
CA ALA A 56 9.87 -11.29 1.34
C ALA A 56 8.75 -10.50 0.65
N CYS A 57 8.31 -10.91 -0.55
CA CYS A 57 7.12 -10.33 -1.21
C CYS A 57 5.86 -10.53 -0.38
N LEU A 58 5.64 -11.74 0.17
CA LEU A 58 4.46 -12.02 1.02
C LEU A 58 4.45 -11.15 2.26
N VAL A 59 5.57 -11.05 2.95
CA VAL A 59 5.69 -10.20 4.15
C VAL A 59 5.50 -8.72 3.80
N LYS A 60 6.13 -8.23 2.71
CA LYS A 60 5.99 -6.83 2.29
C LYS A 60 4.55 -6.49 1.85
N LEU A 61 3.87 -7.41 1.18
CA LEU A 61 2.45 -7.24 0.83
C LEU A 61 1.59 -7.18 2.10
N ALA A 62 1.80 -8.09 3.07
CA ALA A 62 1.08 -8.10 4.33
C ALA A 62 1.33 -6.83 5.15
N ASP A 63 2.58 -6.38 5.25
CA ASP A 63 2.97 -5.12 5.89
C ASP A 63 2.20 -3.93 5.28
N LYS A 64 2.27 -3.77 3.96
CA LYS A 64 1.57 -2.66 3.29
C LYS A 64 0.05 -2.75 3.44
N THR A 65 -0.51 -3.96 3.39
CA THR A 65 -1.94 -4.20 3.61
C THR A 65 -2.37 -3.79 5.03
N SER A 66 -1.58 -4.16 6.04
CA SER A 66 -1.83 -3.80 7.43
C SER A 66 -1.74 -2.29 7.65
N ASN A 67 -0.68 -1.65 7.15
CA ASN A 67 -0.46 -0.21 7.29
C ASN A 67 -1.56 0.62 6.60
N ILE A 68 -2.01 0.21 5.41
CA ILE A 68 -3.14 0.86 4.72
C ILE A 68 -4.44 0.67 5.52
N GLY A 69 -4.66 -0.52 6.09
CA GLY A 69 -5.81 -0.78 6.96
C GLY A 69 -5.81 0.10 8.21
N ALA A 70 -4.65 0.33 8.82
CA ALA A 70 -4.52 1.25 9.94
C ALA A 70 -4.85 2.70 9.54
N ILE A 71 -4.34 3.17 8.40
CA ILE A 71 -4.65 4.52 7.86
C ILE A 71 -6.14 4.66 7.54
N ALA A 72 -6.81 3.60 7.08
CA ALA A 72 -8.23 3.63 6.78
C ALA A 72 -9.09 3.79 8.05
N ASN A 73 -8.73 3.10 9.13
CA ASN A 73 -9.60 2.97 10.31
C ASN A 73 -9.19 3.88 11.48
N SER A 74 -7.91 4.19 11.59
CA SER A 74 -7.33 4.97 12.71
C SER A 74 -6.08 5.69 12.22
N PRO A 75 -6.22 6.69 11.32
CA PRO A 75 -5.09 7.44 10.81
C PRO A 75 -4.43 8.22 11.97
N PRO A 76 -3.09 8.41 11.96
CA PRO A 76 -2.45 9.28 12.92
C PRO A 76 -3.05 10.70 12.87
N GLU A 77 -3.30 11.31 14.03
CA GLU A 77 -3.97 12.61 14.15
C GLU A 77 -3.25 13.74 13.39
N ASP A 78 -1.91 13.66 13.32
CA ASP A 78 -1.06 14.64 12.62
C ASP A 78 -0.98 14.41 11.10
N TRP A 79 -1.67 13.40 10.55
CA TRP A 79 -1.62 13.12 9.11
C TRP A 79 -2.71 13.87 8.36
N SER A 80 -2.28 14.88 7.60
CA SER A 80 -3.16 15.56 6.65
C SER A 80 -3.67 14.59 5.58
N LEU A 81 -4.79 14.94 4.94
CA LEU A 81 -5.31 14.22 3.77
C LEU A 81 -4.23 13.97 2.72
N ASP A 82 -3.48 15.01 2.33
CA ASP A 82 -2.41 14.91 1.32
C ASP A 82 -1.35 13.86 1.72
N ARG A 83 -0.97 13.83 3.00
CA ARG A 83 -0.01 12.84 3.52
C ARG A 83 -0.57 11.42 3.45
N ARG A 84 -1.85 11.23 3.79
CA ARG A 84 -2.54 9.92 3.69
C ARG A 84 -2.60 9.43 2.25
N LEU A 85 -3.05 10.27 1.32
CA LEU A 85 -3.13 9.94 -0.10
C LEU A 85 -1.75 9.64 -0.72
N LYS A 86 -0.73 10.43 -0.39
CA LYS A 86 0.65 10.19 -0.81
C LYS A 86 1.21 8.86 -0.27
N TYR A 87 0.84 8.48 0.95
CA TYR A 87 1.24 7.19 1.49
C TYR A 87 0.58 6.03 0.74
N ILE A 88 -0.73 6.11 0.48
CA ILE A 88 -1.46 5.09 -0.28
C ILE A 88 -0.86 4.94 -1.69
N ALA A 89 -0.61 6.04 -2.39
CA ALA A 89 0.01 6.03 -3.71
C ALA A 89 1.42 5.40 -3.70
N TRP A 90 2.25 5.75 -2.70
CA TRP A 90 3.57 5.16 -2.53
C TRP A 90 3.50 3.66 -2.24
N ALA A 91 2.61 3.22 -1.35
CA ALA A 91 2.42 1.80 -1.03
C ALA A 91 1.97 1.00 -2.27
N ASN A 92 1.06 1.56 -3.08
CA ASN A 92 0.66 0.98 -4.37
C ASN A 92 1.86 0.82 -5.31
N THR A 93 2.75 1.82 -5.38
CA THR A 93 3.95 1.74 -6.22
C THR A 93 4.90 0.64 -5.74
N VAL A 94 5.14 0.52 -4.42
CA VAL A 94 5.99 -0.54 -3.85
C VAL A 94 5.41 -1.92 -4.16
N VAL A 95 4.12 -2.13 -3.88
CA VAL A 95 3.45 -3.43 -4.13
C VAL A 95 3.45 -3.77 -5.61
N GLY A 96 3.23 -2.78 -6.49
CA GLY A 96 3.24 -2.97 -7.94
C GLY A 96 4.60 -3.40 -8.53
N GLN A 97 5.71 -3.22 -7.78
CA GLN A 97 7.05 -3.68 -8.20
C GLN A 97 7.40 -5.08 -7.67
N LEU A 98 6.61 -5.66 -6.78
CA LEU A 98 6.89 -6.99 -6.22
C LEU A 98 6.77 -8.07 -7.31
N PRO A 99 7.78 -8.93 -7.50
CA PRO A 99 7.76 -9.96 -8.54
C PRO A 99 6.79 -11.11 -8.26
N TYR A 100 6.32 -11.24 -7.00
CA TYR A 100 5.36 -12.25 -6.61
C TYR A 100 4.21 -11.63 -5.80
N LEU A 101 2.99 -11.78 -6.31
CA LEU A 101 1.76 -11.27 -5.70
C LEU A 101 0.67 -12.35 -5.76
N PRO A 102 0.32 -13.01 -4.65
CA PRO A 102 -0.82 -13.92 -4.62
C PRO A 102 -2.11 -13.14 -4.88
N LYS A 103 -2.98 -13.69 -5.73
CA LYS A 103 -4.20 -13.03 -6.21
C LYS A 103 -5.09 -12.51 -5.07
N ASP A 104 -5.31 -13.32 -4.04
CA ASP A 104 -6.18 -12.96 -2.92
C ASP A 104 -5.54 -11.87 -2.05
N GLY A 105 -4.23 -11.97 -1.80
CA GLY A 105 -3.48 -10.94 -1.06
C GLY A 105 -3.47 -9.60 -1.78
N LEU A 106 -3.25 -9.59 -3.10
CA LEU A 106 -3.33 -8.38 -3.90
C LEU A 106 -4.75 -7.80 -3.90
N SER A 107 -5.77 -8.64 -4.02
CA SER A 107 -7.17 -8.21 -3.97
C SER A 107 -7.51 -7.51 -2.65
N GLU A 108 -7.09 -8.09 -1.52
CA GLU A 108 -7.30 -7.50 -0.19
C GLU A 108 -6.53 -6.17 -0.04
N PHE A 109 -5.27 -6.11 -0.48
CA PHE A 109 -4.50 -4.86 -0.47
C PHE A 109 -5.21 -3.74 -1.24
N LEU A 110 -5.66 -4.03 -2.46
CA LEU A 110 -6.34 -3.03 -3.31
C LEU A 110 -7.68 -2.59 -2.71
N LYS A 111 -8.44 -3.51 -2.10
CA LYS A 111 -9.67 -3.20 -1.38
C LYS A 111 -9.42 -2.23 -0.22
N ARG A 112 -8.36 -2.46 0.55
CA ARG A 112 -7.99 -1.55 1.66
C ARG A 112 -7.50 -0.19 1.17
N CYS A 113 -6.79 -0.13 0.05
CA CYS A 113 -6.43 1.16 -0.56
C CYS A 113 -7.67 1.96 -0.95
N ASP A 114 -8.64 1.33 -1.62
CA ASP A 114 -9.90 1.98 -1.99
C ASP A 114 -10.66 2.49 -0.74
N GLN A 115 -10.71 1.68 0.33
CA GLN A 115 -11.36 2.09 1.58
C GLN A 115 -10.63 3.25 2.27
N ALA A 116 -9.29 3.20 2.32
CA ALA A 116 -8.49 4.26 2.93
C ALA A 116 -8.64 5.60 2.19
N GLU A 117 -8.73 5.57 0.85
CA GLU A 117 -9.00 6.76 0.06
C GLU A 117 -10.40 7.32 0.34
N LEU A 118 -11.45 6.47 0.36
CA LEU A 118 -12.81 6.90 0.68
C LEU A 118 -12.88 7.57 2.05
N ASN A 119 -12.38 6.89 3.10
CA ASN A 119 -12.39 7.42 4.46
C ASN A 119 -11.61 8.73 4.57
N ALA A 120 -10.47 8.85 3.86
CA ALA A 120 -9.68 10.07 3.87
C ALA A 120 -10.43 11.30 3.30
N TYR A 121 -11.32 11.08 2.32
CA TYR A 121 -12.14 12.16 1.75
C TYR A 121 -13.40 12.45 2.58
N ASP A 122 -13.97 11.43 3.24
CA ASP A 122 -15.11 11.61 4.13
C ASP A 122 -14.76 12.51 5.32
N ASP A 123 -13.55 12.41 5.86
CA ASP A 123 -13.03 13.27 6.94
C ASP A 123 -13.03 14.77 6.59
N LEU A 124 -13.10 15.12 5.31
CA LEU A 124 -13.15 16.53 4.89
C LEU A 124 -14.55 17.14 4.92
N GLY A 125 -15.60 16.35 5.12
CA GLY A 125 -16.98 16.81 5.05
C GLY A 125 -17.38 17.39 3.70
N SER A 126 -16.59 17.18 2.65
CA SER A 126 -16.82 17.69 1.30
C SER A 126 -17.43 16.62 0.40
N VAL A 127 -18.76 16.63 0.30
CA VAL A 127 -19.52 15.71 -0.58
C VAL A 127 -18.94 15.62 -2.00
N ARG A 128 -18.54 16.76 -2.57
CA ARG A 128 -17.97 16.81 -3.93
C ARG A 128 -16.62 16.09 -4.04
N GLN A 129 -15.77 16.20 -3.03
CA GLN A 129 -14.47 15.52 -3.05
C GLN A 129 -14.62 14.03 -2.81
N ALA A 130 -15.52 13.61 -1.91
CA ALA A 130 -15.86 12.21 -1.69
C ALA A 130 -16.46 11.57 -2.96
N GLN A 131 -17.35 12.28 -3.69
CA GLN A 131 -17.87 11.82 -4.96
C GLN A 131 -16.79 11.64 -6.02
N ASN A 132 -15.87 12.61 -6.18
CA ASN A 132 -14.76 12.50 -7.13
C ASN A 132 -13.83 11.32 -6.80
N ALA A 133 -13.59 11.07 -5.52
CA ALA A 133 -12.80 9.91 -5.06
C ALA A 133 -13.50 8.59 -5.39
N ALA A 134 -14.80 8.49 -5.11
CA ALA A 134 -15.62 7.31 -5.43
C ALA A 134 -15.59 7.03 -6.94
N ILE A 135 -15.72 8.06 -7.77
CA ILE A 135 -15.62 7.98 -9.22
C ILE A 135 -14.25 7.40 -9.64
N SER A 136 -13.16 7.97 -9.15
CA SER A 136 -11.81 7.51 -9.47
C SER A 136 -11.54 6.06 -9.04
N ILE A 137 -12.07 5.65 -7.88
CA ILE A 137 -11.97 4.26 -7.39
C ILE A 137 -12.76 3.31 -8.32
N LEU A 138 -13.96 3.69 -8.73
CA LEU A 138 -14.78 2.90 -9.65
C LEU A 138 -14.10 2.71 -11.01
N GLU A 139 -13.49 3.76 -11.56
CA GLU A 139 -12.72 3.69 -12.79
C GLU A 139 -11.55 2.70 -12.66
N ARG A 140 -10.78 2.79 -11.56
CA ARG A 140 -9.67 1.84 -11.31
C ARG A 140 -10.17 0.39 -11.18
N LYS A 141 -11.29 0.17 -10.48
CA LYS A 141 -11.90 -1.15 -10.36
C LYS A 141 -12.34 -1.71 -11.70
N ALA A 142 -12.99 -0.89 -12.53
CA ALA A 142 -13.43 -1.29 -13.86
C ALA A 142 -12.23 -1.67 -14.76
N LYS A 143 -11.16 -0.88 -14.76
CA LYS A 143 -9.90 -1.19 -15.47
C LYS A 143 -9.28 -2.50 -15.00
N ARG A 144 -9.22 -2.74 -13.69
CA ARG A 144 -8.72 -4.02 -13.12
C ARG A 144 -9.58 -5.21 -13.52
N ALA A 145 -10.89 -5.02 -13.71
CA ALA A 145 -11.81 -6.03 -14.19
C ALA A 145 -11.77 -6.25 -15.72
N GLY A 146 -10.89 -5.53 -16.44
CA GLY A 146 -10.71 -5.66 -17.87
C GLY A 146 -11.68 -4.83 -18.72
N ALA A 147 -12.39 -3.88 -18.13
CA ALA A 147 -13.25 -2.97 -18.89
C ALA A 147 -12.40 -2.01 -19.74
N ASP A 148 -12.81 -1.80 -20.99
CA ASP A 148 -12.21 -0.82 -21.86
C ASP A 148 -12.63 0.63 -21.52
N GLU A 149 -11.96 1.63 -22.07
CA GLU A 149 -12.22 3.03 -21.79
C GLU A 149 -13.65 3.46 -22.20
N ALA A 150 -14.20 2.88 -23.25
CA ALA A 150 -15.56 3.22 -23.72
C ALA A 150 -16.61 2.68 -22.77
N GLN A 151 -16.42 1.46 -22.25
CA GLN A 151 -17.28 0.86 -21.23
C GLN A 151 -17.24 1.66 -19.92
N ILE A 152 -16.03 2.06 -19.48
CA ILE A 152 -15.85 2.87 -18.28
C ILE A 152 -16.54 4.23 -18.44
N ARG A 153 -16.33 4.90 -19.56
CA ARG A 153 -16.95 6.20 -19.85
C ARG A 153 -18.48 6.12 -19.88
N LYS A 154 -19.04 5.08 -20.50
CA LYS A 154 -20.48 4.84 -20.54
C LYS A 154 -21.06 4.63 -19.14
N PHE A 155 -20.39 3.83 -18.31
CA PHE A 155 -20.79 3.57 -16.93
C PHE A 155 -20.75 4.86 -16.10
N MET A 156 -19.69 5.67 -16.23
CA MET A 156 -19.53 6.92 -15.51
C MET A 156 -20.59 7.95 -15.86
N LEU A 157 -20.92 8.08 -17.14
CA LEU A 157 -22.01 8.99 -17.60
C LEU A 157 -23.36 8.58 -17.00
N SER A 158 -23.65 7.28 -16.98
CA SER A 158 -24.88 6.74 -16.36
C SER A 158 -24.93 7.03 -14.86
N PHE A 159 -23.81 6.86 -14.15
CA PHE A 159 -23.72 7.12 -12.72
C PHE A 159 -23.92 8.62 -12.40
N MET A 160 -23.32 9.51 -13.17
CA MET A 160 -23.46 10.96 -12.98
C MET A 160 -24.89 11.47 -13.29
N GLN A 161 -25.58 10.82 -14.23
CA GLN A 161 -26.98 11.18 -14.58
C GLN A 161 -27.99 10.66 -13.55
N GLY A 162 -27.69 9.58 -12.84
CA GLY A 162 -28.54 9.02 -11.78
C GLY A 162 -28.32 9.64 -10.39
N ALA A 163 -27.30 10.50 -10.25
CA ALA A 163 -26.96 11.19 -9.00
C ALA A 163 -27.49 12.64 -8.95
N LEU A 164 -28.21 13.08 -9.95
CA LEU A 164 -28.97 14.35 -10.02
C LEU A 164 -30.46 14.10 -9.77
#